data_93ab0e6ed8aa17666f70d649a4fba832
#
_entry.id   93ab0e6ed8aa17666f70d649a4fba832
#
_cell.length_a   1.000
_cell.length_b   1.000
_cell.length_c   1.000
_cell.angle_alpha   90.00
_cell.angle_beta   90.00
_cell.angle_gamma   90.00
#
_symmetry.space_group_name_H-M   'P 1'
#
loop_
_entity.id
_entity.type
_entity.pdbx_description
1 polymer ?
#
loop_
_entity_poly.entity_id
_entity_poly.type
_entity_poly.pdbx_seq_one_letter_code
_entity_poly.pdbx_strand_id
1 'polypeptide(L)'
;MKTPFISAEELQKITDAFPTPFHLYDEMGIREKARALNKAFAWNKGFKEYFAVKATPTPAILKILQEEDCGVDCATEVELLMSHKLGFTDIMFSSNDTPAREFRYAKEIGATINLDAYEHIAFLKEAAGLPETVSLRYNPGGVFALGTDIMDNPEESKFGMTKAQLIQGFKDLKAEGVKNFGIHSFLASNTVTNDYYPELARQLFELAVEVKEKTGVAVSFINLSGGVGVNYRPEQEPNDIAVIGKGVHRVFDEVLIPAGLGDVKIFTELGRFMLAPHGLLVTKVRHRKQTYRTYIGVDASAVNLMRPAMYDAYHHITNVSNPNGKLEVVDVVGLSLIHISEPTRRRGIS
;
A
#
# COMPACT_ATOMS: atom_id res chain seq x y z
N MET A 1 -8.57 -18.33 -15.85
CA MET A 1 -9.75 -17.53 -15.42
C MET A 1 -9.61 -17.29 -13.93
N LYS A 2 -9.81 -16.08 -13.43
CA LYS A 2 -9.80 -15.85 -11.97
C LYS A 2 -11.11 -16.40 -11.40
N THR A 3 -11.00 -17.32 -10.45
CA THR A 3 -12.15 -17.91 -9.76
C THR A 3 -12.43 -17.12 -8.50
N PRO A 4 -13.67 -16.68 -8.24
CA PRO A 4 -14.04 -16.09 -6.96
C PRO A 4 -13.74 -17.05 -5.79
N PHE A 5 -13.40 -16.51 -4.63
CA PHE A 5 -13.17 -17.29 -3.40
C PHE A 5 -14.46 -17.83 -2.76
N ILE A 6 -15.61 -17.52 -3.35
CA ILE A 6 -16.93 -17.90 -2.86
C ILE A 6 -17.72 -18.67 -3.96
N SER A 7 -18.50 -19.64 -3.57
CA SER A 7 -19.40 -20.36 -4.48
C SER A 7 -20.61 -19.52 -4.90
N ALA A 8 -21.20 -19.84 -6.03
CA ALA A 8 -22.41 -19.16 -6.50
C ALA A 8 -23.57 -19.30 -5.52
N GLU A 9 -23.71 -20.46 -4.88
CA GLU A 9 -24.78 -20.73 -3.91
C GLU A 9 -24.62 -19.89 -2.64
N GLU A 10 -23.41 -19.78 -2.11
CA GLU A 10 -23.12 -18.95 -0.93
C GLU A 10 -23.29 -17.46 -1.25
N LEU A 11 -22.83 -17.03 -2.42
CA LEU A 11 -23.00 -15.65 -2.85
C LEU A 11 -24.48 -15.30 -3.00
N GLN A 12 -25.32 -16.22 -3.50
CA GLN A 12 -26.77 -16.01 -3.58
C GLN A 12 -27.39 -15.79 -2.19
N LYS A 13 -27.02 -16.59 -1.20
CA LYS A 13 -27.49 -16.41 0.21
C LYS A 13 -27.12 -15.02 0.76
N ILE A 14 -25.89 -14.54 0.44
CA ILE A 14 -25.46 -13.21 0.85
C ILE A 14 -26.26 -12.12 0.14
N THR A 15 -26.48 -12.24 -1.18
CA THR A 15 -27.25 -11.25 -1.95
C THR A 15 -28.74 -11.24 -1.62
N ASP A 16 -29.28 -12.31 -1.05
CA ASP A 16 -30.65 -12.36 -0.52
C ASP A 16 -30.76 -11.59 0.80
N ALA A 17 -29.68 -11.57 1.59
CA ALA A 17 -29.65 -10.88 2.87
C ALA A 17 -29.18 -9.41 2.78
N PHE A 18 -28.31 -9.11 1.84
CA PHE A 18 -27.69 -7.79 1.68
C PHE A 18 -27.91 -7.26 0.25
N PRO A 19 -28.43 -6.02 0.08
CA PRO A 19 -28.62 -5.44 -1.25
C PRO A 19 -27.27 -5.10 -1.90
N THR A 20 -27.15 -5.40 -3.20
CA THR A 20 -26.02 -4.94 -4.02
C THR A 20 -26.13 -3.43 -4.32
N PRO A 21 -25.01 -2.71 -4.57
CA PRO A 21 -23.65 -3.22 -4.63
C PRO A 21 -22.98 -3.25 -3.22
N PHE A 22 -22.07 -4.19 -3.00
CA PHE A 22 -21.24 -4.22 -1.79
C PHE A 22 -19.86 -4.84 -2.06
N HIS A 23 -18.91 -4.54 -1.20
CA HIS A 23 -17.62 -5.23 -1.17
C HIS A 23 -17.70 -6.44 -0.23
N LEU A 24 -17.27 -7.59 -0.74
CA LEU A 24 -17.16 -8.84 0.02
C LEU A 24 -15.69 -9.16 0.21
N TYR A 25 -15.30 -9.48 1.46
CA TYR A 25 -13.93 -9.84 1.80
C TYR A 25 -13.84 -11.25 2.36
N ASP A 26 -12.76 -11.96 2.00
CA ASP A 26 -12.39 -13.24 2.56
C ASP A 26 -11.45 -13.03 3.77
N GLU A 27 -12.00 -13.14 4.98
CA GLU A 27 -11.25 -12.96 6.22
C GLU A 27 -10.09 -13.96 6.33
N MET A 28 -10.33 -15.23 6.01
CA MET A 28 -9.30 -16.26 6.11
C MET A 28 -8.14 -15.98 5.15
N GLY A 29 -8.45 -15.61 3.91
CA GLY A 29 -7.45 -15.22 2.94
C GLY A 29 -6.62 -14.01 3.36
N ILE A 30 -7.24 -13.01 4.01
CA ILE A 30 -6.53 -11.84 4.58
C ILE A 30 -5.56 -12.29 5.68
N ARG A 31 -6.00 -13.14 6.61
CA ARG A 31 -5.16 -13.69 7.69
C ARG A 31 -3.99 -14.51 7.15
N GLU A 32 -4.26 -15.39 6.21
CA GLU A 32 -3.21 -16.20 5.56
C GLU A 32 -2.17 -15.31 4.83
N LYS A 33 -2.62 -14.25 4.19
CA LYS A 33 -1.74 -13.29 3.53
C LYS A 33 -0.82 -12.58 4.53
N ALA A 34 -1.35 -12.11 5.66
CA ALA A 34 -0.57 -11.48 6.73
C ALA A 34 0.47 -12.46 7.31
N ARG A 35 0.05 -13.69 7.60
CA ARG A 35 0.95 -14.76 8.10
C ARG A 35 2.04 -15.11 7.10
N ALA A 36 1.71 -15.19 5.79
CA ALA A 36 2.69 -15.45 4.75
C ALA A 36 3.74 -14.34 4.63
N LEU A 37 3.32 -13.07 4.75
CA LEU A 37 4.21 -11.92 4.77
C LEU A 37 5.15 -11.96 5.99
N ASN A 38 4.60 -12.13 7.20
CA ASN A 38 5.38 -12.24 8.42
C ASN A 38 6.40 -13.39 8.35
N LYS A 39 5.99 -14.55 7.80
CA LYS A 39 6.89 -15.70 7.59
C LYS A 39 8.02 -15.40 6.60
N ALA A 40 7.72 -14.67 5.51
CA ALA A 40 8.71 -14.34 4.48
C ALA A 40 9.83 -13.42 5.01
N PHE A 41 9.51 -12.59 6.02
CA PHE A 41 10.45 -11.66 6.64
C PHE A 41 10.89 -12.06 8.07
N ALA A 42 10.54 -13.27 8.54
CA ALA A 42 10.89 -13.76 9.88
C ALA A 42 12.41 -13.84 10.19
N TRP A 43 13.26 -13.75 9.16
CA TRP A 43 14.71 -13.65 9.28
C TRP A 43 15.15 -12.31 9.92
N ASN A 44 14.35 -11.24 9.78
CA ASN A 44 14.57 -9.95 10.44
C ASN A 44 13.74 -9.88 11.73
N LYS A 45 14.40 -9.94 12.91
CA LYS A 45 13.73 -10.01 14.22
C LYS A 45 12.87 -8.79 14.55
N GLY A 46 13.01 -7.71 13.83
CA GLY A 46 12.24 -6.48 14.03
C GLY A 46 11.27 -6.17 12.89
N PHE A 47 11.06 -7.12 11.98
CA PHE A 47 10.12 -6.93 10.89
C PHE A 47 8.74 -6.54 11.38
N LYS A 48 8.12 -5.58 10.70
CA LYS A 48 6.74 -5.18 10.95
C LYS A 48 6.05 -4.73 9.66
N GLU A 49 4.87 -5.26 9.42
CA GLU A 49 3.96 -4.71 8.42
C GLU A 49 3.13 -3.59 9.05
N TYR A 50 3.13 -2.42 8.46
CA TYR A 50 2.24 -1.30 8.75
C TYR A 50 1.21 -1.17 7.64
N PHE A 51 0.07 -1.81 7.80
CA PHE A 51 -0.96 -1.81 6.75
C PHE A 51 -1.38 -0.39 6.36
N ALA A 52 -1.29 -0.06 5.08
CA ALA A 52 -1.71 1.25 4.57
C ALA A 52 -3.23 1.46 4.70
N VAL A 53 -3.67 2.21 5.70
CA VAL A 53 -5.10 2.41 6.03
C VAL A 53 -5.90 2.94 4.86
N LYS A 54 -5.32 3.84 4.05
CA LYS A 54 -5.93 4.39 2.82
C LYS A 54 -6.42 3.34 1.82
N ALA A 55 -5.85 2.13 1.84
CA ALA A 55 -6.26 1.07 0.93
C ALA A 55 -7.65 0.53 1.26
N THR A 56 -8.01 0.45 2.55
CA THR A 56 -9.35 0.02 3.00
C THR A 56 -9.57 0.50 4.44
N PRO A 57 -10.09 1.72 4.65
CA PRO A 57 -10.30 2.31 5.97
C PRO A 57 -11.55 1.73 6.65
N THR A 58 -11.59 0.40 6.79
CA THR A 58 -12.73 -0.33 7.36
C THR A 58 -12.35 -0.91 8.72
N PRO A 59 -12.97 -0.48 9.84
CA PRO A 59 -12.59 -0.90 11.19
C PRO A 59 -12.51 -2.41 11.39
N ALA A 60 -13.45 -3.18 10.84
CA ALA A 60 -13.45 -4.63 10.96
C ALA A 60 -12.21 -5.28 10.30
N ILE A 61 -11.82 -4.80 9.12
CA ILE A 61 -10.62 -5.29 8.42
C ILE A 61 -9.35 -4.91 9.15
N LEU A 62 -9.28 -3.67 9.67
CA LEU A 62 -8.14 -3.23 10.47
C LEU A 62 -7.96 -4.10 11.72
N LYS A 63 -9.06 -4.50 12.39
CA LYS A 63 -9.00 -5.42 13.53
C LYS A 63 -8.47 -6.81 13.15
N ILE A 64 -8.89 -7.36 12.01
CA ILE A 64 -8.36 -8.63 11.51
C ILE A 64 -6.83 -8.54 11.35
N LEU A 65 -6.34 -7.46 10.75
CA LEU A 65 -4.90 -7.25 10.55
C LEU A 65 -4.16 -7.00 11.87
N GLN A 66 -4.77 -6.31 12.83
CA GLN A 66 -4.23 -6.12 14.18
C GLN A 66 -4.04 -7.46 14.91
N GLU A 67 -5.01 -8.37 14.81
CA GLU A 67 -4.93 -9.71 15.37
C GLU A 67 -3.84 -10.58 14.72
N GLU A 68 -3.41 -10.24 13.50
CA GLU A 68 -2.29 -10.86 12.79
C GLU A 68 -0.97 -10.08 12.96
N ASP A 69 -0.86 -9.29 14.03
CA ASP A 69 0.34 -8.52 14.39
C ASP A 69 0.75 -7.45 13.36
N CYS A 70 -0.16 -6.92 12.57
CA CYS A 70 0.11 -5.75 11.72
C CYS A 70 -0.08 -4.46 12.51
N GLY A 71 0.82 -3.49 12.30
CA GLY A 71 0.59 -2.08 12.58
C GLY A 71 -0.19 -1.41 11.46
N VAL A 72 -0.25 -0.09 11.49
CA VAL A 72 -0.92 0.71 10.46
C VAL A 72 -0.08 1.89 9.99
N ASP A 73 -0.11 2.18 8.69
CA ASP A 73 0.38 3.42 8.09
C ASP A 73 -0.79 4.35 7.83
N CYS A 74 -0.73 5.54 8.43
CA CYS A 74 -1.73 6.59 8.34
C CYS A 74 -1.18 7.77 7.55
N ALA A 75 -1.97 8.34 6.64
CA ALA A 75 -1.62 9.49 5.83
C ALA A 75 -2.44 10.75 6.19
N THR A 76 -3.44 10.62 7.05
CA THR A 76 -4.37 11.69 7.44
C THR A 76 -4.79 11.60 8.91
N GLU A 77 -5.30 12.74 9.45
CA GLU A 77 -5.84 12.82 10.81
C GLU A 77 -6.96 11.79 11.06
N VAL A 78 -7.84 11.59 10.09
CA VAL A 78 -8.96 10.64 10.22
C VAL A 78 -8.45 9.21 10.37
N GLU A 79 -7.41 8.84 9.62
CA GLU A 79 -6.78 7.53 9.72
C GLU A 79 -6.08 7.33 11.07
N LEU A 80 -5.39 8.37 11.59
CA LEU A 80 -4.80 8.37 12.93
C LEU A 80 -5.87 8.20 14.02
N LEU A 81 -6.94 9.00 13.96
CA LEU A 81 -8.07 8.93 14.91
C LEU A 81 -8.73 7.54 14.93
N MET A 82 -8.99 6.99 13.76
CA MET A 82 -9.59 5.65 13.61
C MET A 82 -8.67 4.58 14.20
N SER A 83 -7.40 4.59 13.82
CA SER A 83 -6.41 3.61 14.26
C SER A 83 -6.20 3.67 15.77
N HIS A 84 -6.06 4.85 16.33
CA HIS A 84 -5.96 5.04 17.78
C HIS A 84 -7.21 4.54 18.53
N LYS A 85 -8.42 4.85 18.04
CA LYS A 85 -9.68 4.36 18.63
C LYS A 85 -9.84 2.84 18.54
N LEU A 86 -9.24 2.20 17.54
CA LEU A 86 -9.19 0.74 17.42
C LEU A 86 -8.14 0.10 18.32
N GLY A 87 -7.32 0.90 19.02
CA GLY A 87 -6.30 0.42 19.95
C GLY A 87 -4.98 0.00 19.31
N PHE A 88 -4.66 0.51 18.11
CA PHE A 88 -3.33 0.34 17.55
C PHE A 88 -2.30 1.12 18.35
N THR A 89 -1.17 0.48 18.63
CA THR A 89 0.02 1.09 19.25
C THR A 89 1.16 1.24 18.25
N ASP A 90 1.22 0.37 17.24
CA ASP A 90 2.18 0.44 16.15
C ASP A 90 1.56 1.25 15.01
N ILE A 91 1.82 2.56 15.01
CA ILE A 91 1.29 3.51 14.02
C ILE A 91 2.46 4.23 13.36
N MET A 92 2.54 4.14 12.03
CA MET A 92 3.36 5.00 11.18
C MET A 92 2.49 6.16 10.70
N PHE A 93 3.06 7.37 10.64
CA PHE A 93 2.37 8.52 10.08
C PHE A 93 3.20 9.11 8.94
N SER A 94 2.76 8.85 7.71
CA SER A 94 3.45 9.18 6.45
C SER A 94 2.62 10.17 5.62
N SER A 95 2.51 11.41 6.09
CA SER A 95 1.81 12.51 5.40
C SER A 95 2.80 13.40 4.66
N ASN A 96 2.40 13.96 3.51
CA ASN A 96 3.27 14.78 2.66
C ASN A 96 2.96 16.29 2.71
N ASP A 97 1.83 16.69 3.27
CA ASP A 97 1.39 18.10 3.42
C ASP A 97 0.67 18.23 4.77
N THR A 98 1.45 18.13 5.83
CA THR A 98 0.97 17.87 7.18
C THR A 98 0.73 19.17 7.95
N PRO A 99 -0.52 19.47 8.33
CA PRO A 99 -0.79 20.62 9.20
C PRO A 99 -0.32 20.37 10.64
N ALA A 100 -0.02 21.46 11.36
CA ALA A 100 0.51 21.40 12.73
C ALA A 100 -0.34 20.57 13.71
N ARG A 101 -1.68 20.58 13.55
CA ARG A 101 -2.57 19.78 14.41
C ARG A 101 -2.34 18.28 14.25
N GLU A 102 -2.06 17.81 13.04
CA GLU A 102 -1.83 16.38 12.76
C GLU A 102 -0.49 15.91 13.33
N PHE A 103 0.56 16.72 13.24
CA PHE A 103 1.83 16.44 13.91
C PHE A 103 1.68 16.39 15.44
N ARG A 104 0.91 17.31 16.02
CA ARG A 104 0.63 17.26 17.48
C ARG A 104 -0.08 15.96 17.86
N TYR A 105 -1.13 15.62 17.14
CA TYR A 105 -1.90 14.43 17.43
C TYR A 105 -1.10 13.13 17.20
N ALA A 106 -0.35 13.04 16.09
CA ALA A 106 0.52 11.89 15.83
C ALA A 106 1.54 11.68 16.95
N LYS A 107 2.17 12.76 17.43
CA LYS A 107 3.10 12.69 18.55
C LYS A 107 2.41 12.32 19.86
N GLU A 108 1.23 12.89 20.15
CA GLU A 108 0.44 12.60 21.37
C GLU A 108 0.10 11.12 21.49
N ILE A 109 -0.31 10.48 20.39
CA ILE A 109 -0.66 9.06 20.38
C ILE A 109 0.54 8.12 20.22
N GLY A 110 1.79 8.66 20.14
CA GLY A 110 3.00 7.88 20.03
C GLY A 110 3.27 7.30 18.63
N ALA A 111 2.66 7.84 17.58
CA ALA A 111 2.93 7.40 16.22
C ALA A 111 4.38 7.73 15.80
N THR A 112 5.01 6.84 15.03
CA THR A 112 6.29 7.11 14.37
C THR A 112 6.07 8.05 13.20
N ILE A 113 6.63 9.26 13.28
CA ILE A 113 6.45 10.29 12.26
C ILE A 113 7.50 10.13 11.17
N ASN A 114 7.04 9.99 9.93
CA ASN A 114 7.86 9.99 8.72
C ASN A 114 7.75 11.34 8.01
N LEU A 115 8.85 12.10 7.99
CA LEU A 115 8.89 13.44 7.39
C LEU A 115 9.14 13.36 5.89
N ASP A 116 8.28 13.99 5.12
CA ASP A 116 8.30 13.97 3.67
C ASP A 116 9.24 15.03 3.06
N ALA A 117 9.46 16.14 3.75
CA ALA A 117 10.27 17.26 3.30
C ALA A 117 11.25 17.73 4.39
N TYR A 118 12.38 18.30 3.97
CA TYR A 118 13.40 18.81 4.89
C TYR A 118 12.85 19.91 5.80
N GLU A 119 12.02 20.78 5.26
CA GLU A 119 11.36 21.88 5.97
C GLU A 119 10.42 21.39 7.08
N HIS A 120 9.92 20.16 6.96
CA HIS A 120 9.07 19.56 7.99
C HIS A 120 9.81 19.34 9.31
N ILE A 121 11.15 19.29 9.33
CA ILE A 121 11.93 19.15 10.57
C ILE A 121 11.71 20.35 11.49
N ALA A 122 11.89 21.56 10.96
CA ALA A 122 11.67 22.79 11.71
C ALA A 122 10.19 22.97 12.07
N PHE A 123 9.30 22.65 11.14
CA PHE A 123 7.86 22.76 11.35
C PHE A 123 7.35 21.78 12.42
N LEU A 124 7.79 20.52 12.43
CA LEU A 124 7.45 19.55 13.47
C LEU A 124 7.98 20.02 14.84
N LYS A 125 9.23 20.51 14.89
CA LYS A 125 9.82 21.04 16.11
C LYS A 125 8.98 22.17 16.70
N GLU A 126 8.55 23.13 15.89
CA GLU A 126 7.71 24.24 16.31
C GLU A 126 6.30 23.78 16.71
N ALA A 127 5.67 22.95 15.89
CA ALA A 127 4.28 22.54 16.08
C ALA A 127 4.06 21.61 17.28
N ALA A 128 4.98 20.67 17.53
CA ALA A 128 4.79 19.59 18.50
C ALA A 128 6.06 19.29 19.35
N GLY A 129 7.20 19.80 18.96
CA GLY A 129 8.52 19.34 19.44
C GLY A 129 8.90 17.99 18.81
N LEU A 130 10.19 17.73 18.69
CA LEU A 130 10.68 16.49 18.08
C LEU A 130 10.41 15.27 18.99
N PRO A 131 9.92 14.14 18.45
CA PRO A 131 9.85 12.87 19.18
C PRO A 131 11.23 12.19 19.23
N GLU A 132 11.36 11.15 20.05
CA GLU A 132 12.62 10.38 20.15
C GLU A 132 12.93 9.59 18.86
N THR A 133 11.91 9.26 18.07
CA THR A 133 12.01 8.49 16.82
C THR A 133 11.46 9.30 15.67
N VAL A 134 12.26 9.50 14.62
CA VAL A 134 11.85 10.21 13.39
C VAL A 134 12.35 9.44 12.18
N SER A 135 11.51 9.31 11.17
CA SER A 135 11.87 8.79 9.85
C SER A 135 11.92 9.90 8.81
N LEU A 136 12.79 9.77 7.83
CA LEU A 136 12.88 10.68 6.69
C LEU A 136 12.59 9.92 5.40
N ARG A 137 11.71 10.51 4.56
CA ARG A 137 11.42 9.94 3.24
C ARG A 137 12.46 10.37 2.23
N TYR A 138 13.07 9.37 1.59
CA TYR A 138 14.04 9.55 0.53
C TYR A 138 13.38 9.57 -0.85
N ASN A 139 13.82 10.51 -1.69
CA ASN A 139 13.55 10.54 -3.12
C ASN A 139 14.89 10.39 -3.87
N PRO A 140 15.10 9.29 -4.62
CA PRO A 140 16.35 9.08 -5.34
C PRO A 140 16.53 10.02 -6.55
N GLY A 141 15.45 10.67 -7.01
CA GLY A 141 15.45 11.38 -8.29
C GLY A 141 15.50 10.45 -9.49
N GLY A 142 15.57 11.03 -10.69
CA GLY A 142 15.68 10.29 -11.95
C GLY A 142 14.49 9.38 -12.24
N VAL A 143 14.75 8.29 -12.98
CA VAL A 143 13.75 7.29 -13.38
C VAL A 143 13.98 6.01 -12.61
N PHE A 144 12.93 5.47 -12.00
CA PHE A 144 12.98 4.15 -11.38
C PHE A 144 12.57 3.08 -12.39
N ALA A 145 13.52 2.20 -12.76
CA ALA A 145 13.35 1.24 -13.86
C ALA A 145 12.20 0.24 -13.67
N LEU A 146 11.82 -0.05 -12.41
CA LEU A 146 10.70 -0.92 -12.06
C LEU A 146 9.43 -0.12 -11.68
N GLY A 147 9.37 1.16 -12.04
CA GLY A 147 8.19 2.01 -11.88
C GLY A 147 6.99 1.54 -12.70
N THR A 148 5.85 2.10 -12.43
CA THR A 148 4.60 1.83 -13.14
C THR A 148 3.93 3.15 -13.52
N ASP A 149 3.08 3.14 -14.56
CA ASP A 149 2.32 4.32 -15.01
C ASP A 149 1.32 4.89 -13.96
N ILE A 150 1.27 4.30 -12.76
CA ILE A 150 0.40 4.76 -11.67
C ILE A 150 1.05 5.89 -10.87
N MET A 151 2.38 5.96 -10.87
CA MET A 151 3.14 7.00 -10.19
C MET A 151 4.11 7.67 -11.16
N ASP A 152 4.31 8.97 -10.96
CA ASP A 152 5.35 9.73 -11.65
C ASP A 152 6.74 9.18 -11.33
N ASN A 153 7.70 9.40 -12.21
CA ASN A 153 9.10 9.13 -11.91
C ASN A 153 9.54 9.88 -10.65
N PRO A 154 10.50 9.34 -9.87
CA PRO A 154 10.96 10.02 -8.66
C PRO A 154 11.35 11.48 -8.87
N GLU A 155 11.97 11.84 -10.01
CA GLU A 155 12.35 13.21 -10.31
C GLU A 155 11.15 14.17 -10.47
N GLU A 156 10.02 13.68 -10.95
CA GLU A 156 8.77 14.43 -11.16
C GLU A 156 7.83 14.35 -9.95
N SER A 157 8.12 13.42 -9.03
CA SER A 157 7.29 13.16 -7.86
C SER A 157 7.48 14.24 -6.78
N LYS A 158 6.37 14.64 -6.18
CA LYS A 158 6.37 15.58 -5.05
C LYS A 158 6.88 14.98 -3.72
N PHE A 159 7.10 13.66 -3.65
CA PHE A 159 7.36 12.96 -2.41
C PHE A 159 8.85 12.84 -2.11
N GLY A 160 9.20 13.12 -0.85
CA GLY A 160 10.51 12.81 -0.29
C GLY A 160 11.59 13.87 -0.51
N MET A 161 12.70 13.67 0.13
CA MET A 161 13.88 14.54 0.15
C MET A 161 14.96 14.02 -0.80
N THR A 162 15.69 14.93 -1.43
CA THR A 162 16.94 14.59 -2.11
C THR A 162 17.95 13.98 -1.12
N LYS A 163 18.95 13.25 -1.63
CA LYS A 163 20.02 12.66 -0.81
C LYS A 163 20.73 13.72 0.05
N ALA A 164 21.02 14.89 -0.49
CA ALA A 164 21.67 15.97 0.22
C ALA A 164 20.83 16.49 1.39
N GLN A 165 19.54 16.73 1.16
CA GLN A 165 18.57 17.15 2.19
C GLN A 165 18.42 16.09 3.29
N LEU A 166 18.33 14.81 2.91
CA LEU A 166 18.19 13.70 3.84
C LEU A 166 19.42 13.57 4.74
N ILE A 167 20.65 13.64 4.20
CA ILE A 167 21.89 13.62 4.98
C ILE A 167 21.96 14.82 5.92
N GLN A 168 21.59 16.02 5.46
CA GLN A 168 21.56 17.20 6.34
C GLN A 168 20.48 17.04 7.41
N GLY A 169 19.30 16.54 7.07
CA GLY A 169 18.20 16.29 8.01
C GLY A 169 18.61 15.35 9.15
N PHE A 170 19.37 14.29 8.86
CA PHE A 170 19.87 13.40 9.91
C PHE A 170 20.88 14.08 10.83
N LYS A 171 21.74 14.96 10.30
CA LYS A 171 22.67 15.76 11.13
C LYS A 171 21.90 16.69 12.07
N ASP A 172 20.90 17.37 11.55
CA ASP A 172 20.10 18.35 12.31
C ASP A 172 19.27 17.63 13.39
N LEU A 173 18.58 16.54 13.05
CA LEU A 173 17.82 15.75 14.00
C LEU A 173 18.70 15.18 15.12
N LYS A 174 19.92 14.71 14.79
CA LYS A 174 20.90 14.23 15.76
C LYS A 174 21.36 15.36 16.69
N ALA A 175 21.63 16.53 16.15
CA ALA A 175 22.03 17.71 16.94
C ALA A 175 20.92 18.17 17.89
N GLU A 176 19.65 17.96 17.51
CA GLU A 176 18.46 18.26 18.31
C GLU A 176 18.10 17.15 19.33
N GLY A 177 18.88 16.07 19.39
CA GLY A 177 18.72 15.01 20.40
C GLY A 177 17.76 13.89 20.06
N VAL A 178 17.35 13.77 18.79
CA VAL A 178 16.62 12.58 18.32
C VAL A 178 17.50 11.35 18.48
N LYS A 179 16.93 10.24 18.94
CA LYS A 179 17.67 9.03 19.31
C LYS A 179 17.58 7.92 18.26
N ASN A 180 16.40 7.74 17.69
CA ASN A 180 16.11 6.66 16.75
C ASN A 180 15.73 7.24 15.39
N PHE A 181 16.31 6.69 14.34
CA PHE A 181 16.20 7.22 12.99
C PHE A 181 15.69 6.15 12.03
N GLY A 182 14.80 6.52 11.14
CA GLY A 182 14.32 5.68 10.05
C GLY A 182 14.60 6.28 8.69
N ILE A 183 14.71 5.40 7.69
CA ILE A 183 14.68 5.77 6.27
C ILE A 183 13.42 5.15 5.66
N HIS A 184 12.73 5.91 4.85
CA HIS A 184 11.53 5.49 4.13
C HIS A 184 11.68 5.88 2.65
N SER A 185 11.12 5.10 1.73
CA SER A 185 10.94 5.52 0.33
C SER A 185 9.78 4.78 -0.31
N PHE A 186 9.04 5.47 -1.15
CA PHE A 186 7.92 4.93 -1.91
C PHE A 186 8.07 5.30 -3.39
N LEU A 187 8.46 4.36 -4.24
CA LEU A 187 8.87 4.59 -5.62
C LEU A 187 7.92 4.04 -6.67
N ALA A 188 7.01 3.14 -6.29
CA ALA A 188 6.11 2.51 -7.24
C ALA A 188 4.80 2.06 -6.59
N SER A 189 3.79 1.80 -7.42
CA SER A 189 2.51 1.24 -6.99
C SER A 189 2.06 0.16 -7.97
N ASN A 190 1.68 -1.00 -7.45
CA ASN A 190 1.23 -2.17 -8.21
C ASN A 190 2.30 -2.76 -9.15
N THR A 191 3.53 -2.86 -8.69
CA THR A 191 4.62 -3.50 -9.45
C THR A 191 4.48 -5.02 -9.39
N VAL A 192 4.26 -5.64 -10.55
CA VAL A 192 4.04 -7.09 -10.67
C VAL A 192 5.35 -7.77 -11.08
N THR A 193 6.33 -7.72 -10.19
CA THR A 193 7.61 -8.44 -10.27
C THR A 193 8.15 -8.71 -8.88
N ASN A 194 8.85 -9.83 -8.71
CA ASN A 194 9.50 -10.18 -7.46
C ASN A 194 10.78 -9.37 -7.19
N ASP A 195 11.26 -8.60 -8.16
CA ASP A 195 12.52 -7.85 -8.08
C ASP A 195 12.37 -6.46 -7.47
N TYR A 196 11.14 -5.94 -7.38
CA TYR A 196 10.88 -4.57 -6.91
C TYR A 196 11.46 -4.31 -5.51
N TYR A 197 11.08 -5.12 -4.51
CA TYR A 197 11.57 -4.93 -3.14
C TYR A 197 13.06 -5.20 -2.99
N PRO A 198 13.67 -6.24 -3.56
CA PRO A 198 15.12 -6.42 -3.53
C PRO A 198 15.89 -5.24 -4.10
N GLU A 199 15.41 -4.64 -5.21
CA GLU A 199 16.05 -3.46 -5.81
C GLU A 199 15.89 -2.21 -4.93
N LEU A 200 14.68 -1.94 -4.45
CA LEU A 200 14.42 -0.85 -3.51
C LEU A 200 15.25 -1.02 -2.22
N ALA A 201 15.32 -2.23 -1.69
CA ALA A 201 16.09 -2.54 -0.51
C ALA A 201 17.58 -2.23 -0.72
N ARG A 202 18.16 -2.61 -1.87
CA ARG A 202 19.56 -2.30 -2.19
C ARG A 202 19.82 -0.81 -2.12
N GLN A 203 18.99 0.00 -2.78
CA GLN A 203 19.13 1.45 -2.78
C GLN A 203 19.06 2.06 -1.38
N LEU A 204 18.09 1.61 -0.57
CA LEU A 204 17.92 2.14 0.79
C LEU A 204 18.99 1.63 1.76
N PHE A 205 19.47 0.42 1.59
CA PHE A 205 20.53 -0.15 2.43
C PHE A 205 21.87 0.54 2.17
N GLU A 206 22.22 0.76 0.90
CA GLU A 206 23.40 1.53 0.51
C GLU A 206 23.31 2.98 1.00
N LEU A 207 22.12 3.59 0.92
CA LEU A 207 21.88 4.91 1.49
C LEU A 207 22.08 4.92 3.03
N ALA A 208 21.63 3.89 3.74
CA ALA A 208 21.80 3.79 5.19
C ALA A 208 23.28 3.69 5.58
N VAL A 209 24.09 2.96 4.81
CA VAL A 209 25.54 2.91 4.99
C VAL A 209 26.16 4.30 4.78
N GLU A 210 25.81 4.98 3.68
CA GLU A 210 26.30 6.34 3.38
C GLU A 210 25.89 7.35 4.46
N VAL A 211 24.67 7.26 4.99
CA VAL A 211 24.19 8.10 6.10
C VAL A 211 25.05 7.87 7.34
N LYS A 212 25.31 6.61 7.69
CA LYS A 212 26.19 6.27 8.83
C LYS A 212 27.59 6.86 8.67
N GLU A 213 28.20 6.72 7.50
CA GLU A 213 29.53 7.24 7.21
C GLU A 213 29.61 8.77 7.29
N LYS A 214 28.62 9.47 6.73
CA LYS A 214 28.66 10.94 6.61
C LYS A 214 28.14 11.67 7.85
N THR A 215 27.32 11.03 8.68
CA THR A 215 26.64 11.67 9.83
C THR A 215 26.94 11.02 11.16
N GLY A 216 27.46 9.78 11.16
CA GLY A 216 27.57 8.95 12.34
C GLY A 216 26.21 8.53 12.93
N VAL A 217 25.13 8.60 12.12
CA VAL A 217 23.79 8.11 12.49
C VAL A 217 23.65 6.68 11.99
N ALA A 218 23.47 5.73 12.90
CA ALA A 218 23.02 4.39 12.56
C ALA A 218 21.49 4.37 12.60
N VAL A 219 20.85 4.09 11.46
CA VAL A 219 19.39 4.02 11.40
C VAL A 219 18.88 2.79 12.16
N SER A 220 17.74 2.92 12.83
CA SER A 220 17.11 1.87 13.61
C SER A 220 16.20 1.00 12.76
N PHE A 221 15.65 1.54 11.68
CA PHE A 221 14.79 0.83 10.75
C PHE A 221 14.84 1.42 9.34
N ILE A 222 14.49 0.59 8.38
CA ILE A 222 14.28 0.97 6.99
C ILE A 222 12.90 0.49 6.57
N ASN A 223 12.07 1.42 6.10
CA ASN A 223 10.72 1.17 5.64
C ASN A 223 10.70 1.13 4.12
N LEU A 224 10.42 -0.05 3.58
CA LEU A 224 10.29 -0.29 2.13
C LEU A 224 8.94 0.19 1.57
N SER A 225 8.06 0.71 2.45
CA SER A 225 6.73 1.17 2.10
C SER A 225 5.87 0.11 1.40
N GLY A 226 5.00 0.55 0.46
CA GLY A 226 4.17 -0.32 -0.35
C GLY A 226 4.79 -0.61 -1.73
N GLY A 227 3.92 -0.83 -2.71
CA GLY A 227 4.31 -0.96 -4.11
C GLY A 227 4.20 -2.37 -4.69
N VAL A 228 4.36 -3.41 -3.89
CA VAL A 228 4.16 -4.80 -4.35
C VAL A 228 2.74 -4.97 -4.88
N GLY A 229 2.64 -5.34 -6.14
CA GLY A 229 1.40 -5.42 -6.88
C GLY A 229 0.70 -6.77 -6.79
N VAL A 230 -0.46 -6.81 -7.41
CA VAL A 230 -1.25 -8.02 -7.61
C VAL A 230 -1.57 -8.18 -9.09
N ASN A 231 -1.66 -9.42 -9.53
CA ASN A 231 -2.03 -9.75 -10.89
C ASN A 231 -3.54 -9.53 -11.09
N TYR A 232 -3.94 -8.42 -11.68
CA TYR A 232 -5.35 -8.19 -12.04
C TYR A 232 -5.78 -9.02 -13.26
N ARG A 233 -4.87 -9.24 -14.20
CA ARG A 233 -5.13 -10.01 -15.42
C ARG A 233 -4.87 -11.49 -15.19
N PRO A 234 -5.68 -12.41 -15.76
CA PRO A 234 -5.51 -13.86 -15.60
C PRO A 234 -4.18 -14.40 -16.14
N GLU A 235 -3.59 -13.71 -17.11
CA GLU A 235 -2.32 -14.06 -17.75
C GLU A 235 -1.08 -13.56 -17.01
N GLN A 236 -1.24 -12.70 -16.01
CA GLN A 236 -0.14 -12.19 -15.19
C GLN A 236 0.23 -13.20 -14.10
N GLU A 237 1.51 -13.44 -13.92
CA GLU A 237 2.02 -14.22 -12.78
C GLU A 237 1.89 -13.39 -11.49
N PRO A 238 1.44 -14.00 -10.39
CA PRO A 238 1.36 -13.32 -9.11
C PRO A 238 2.75 -13.12 -8.50
N ASN A 239 2.92 -12.04 -7.73
CA ASN A 239 4.10 -11.88 -6.90
C ASN A 239 4.15 -12.98 -5.82
N ASP A 240 5.34 -13.56 -5.63
CA ASP A 240 5.64 -14.51 -4.57
C ASP A 240 6.38 -13.83 -3.42
N ILE A 241 5.70 -13.64 -2.30
CA ILE A 241 6.27 -12.95 -1.14
C ILE A 241 7.43 -13.70 -0.51
N ALA A 242 7.49 -15.02 -0.63
CA ALA A 242 8.62 -15.80 -0.12
C ALA A 242 9.88 -15.57 -0.97
N VAL A 243 9.72 -15.43 -2.29
CA VAL A 243 10.83 -15.08 -3.19
C VAL A 243 11.29 -13.65 -2.91
N ILE A 244 10.35 -12.72 -2.76
CA ILE A 244 10.63 -11.30 -2.41
C ILE A 244 11.40 -11.24 -1.09
N GLY A 245 10.90 -11.90 -0.03
CA GLY A 245 11.55 -11.90 1.30
C GLY A 245 12.97 -12.47 1.26
N LYS A 246 13.21 -13.54 0.51
CA LYS A 246 14.57 -14.08 0.28
C LYS A 246 15.46 -13.10 -0.48
N GLY A 247 14.92 -12.40 -1.47
CA GLY A 247 15.65 -11.39 -2.23
C GLY A 247 16.10 -10.24 -1.34
N VAL A 248 15.21 -9.71 -0.51
CA VAL A 248 15.54 -8.64 0.47
C VAL A 248 16.55 -9.13 1.51
N HIS A 249 16.41 -10.36 2.02
CA HIS A 249 17.37 -10.95 2.97
C HIS A 249 18.78 -11.03 2.38
N ARG A 250 18.90 -11.52 1.16
CA ARG A 250 20.19 -11.56 0.46
C ARG A 250 20.84 -10.17 0.38
N VAL A 251 20.08 -9.14 0.00
CA VAL A 251 20.60 -7.77 -0.08
C VAL A 251 20.98 -7.23 1.31
N PHE A 252 20.23 -7.61 2.35
CA PHE A 252 20.56 -7.26 3.75
C PHE A 252 21.91 -7.83 4.17
N ASP A 253 22.15 -9.10 3.87
CA ASP A 253 23.42 -9.77 4.18
C ASP A 253 24.59 -9.18 3.38
N GLU A 254 24.36 -8.82 2.13
CA GLU A 254 25.38 -8.23 1.25
C GLU A 254 25.78 -6.80 1.66
N VAL A 255 24.84 -5.98 2.15
CA VAL A 255 25.04 -4.54 2.33
C VAL A 255 25.10 -4.13 3.80
N LEU A 256 24.09 -4.51 4.61
CA LEU A 256 23.97 -4.01 5.98
C LEU A 256 24.87 -4.78 6.99
N ILE A 257 24.98 -6.09 6.85
CA ILE A 257 25.81 -6.90 7.76
C ILE A 257 27.27 -6.44 7.73
N PRO A 258 27.95 -6.31 6.56
CA PRO A 258 29.33 -5.85 6.51
C PRO A 258 29.54 -4.42 7.04
N ALA A 259 28.51 -3.57 6.94
CA ALA A 259 28.53 -2.20 7.42
C ALA A 259 28.27 -2.07 8.94
N GLY A 260 28.06 -3.19 9.65
CA GLY A 260 27.71 -3.19 11.07
C GLY A 260 26.33 -2.55 11.34
N LEU A 261 25.38 -2.81 10.45
CA LEU A 261 23.97 -2.38 10.53
C LEU A 261 23.02 -3.60 10.61
N GLY A 262 23.48 -4.74 11.10
CA GLY A 262 22.71 -5.98 11.17
C GLY A 262 21.49 -5.96 12.10
N ASP A 263 21.39 -4.96 12.99
CA ASP A 263 20.24 -4.80 13.90
C ASP A 263 19.11 -3.92 13.31
N VAL A 264 19.28 -3.42 12.08
CA VAL A 264 18.28 -2.59 11.41
C VAL A 264 16.99 -3.39 11.17
N LYS A 265 15.88 -2.83 11.60
CA LYS A 265 14.54 -3.41 11.39
C LYS A 265 14.02 -3.08 10.00
N ILE A 266 13.31 -4.03 9.40
CA ILE A 266 12.67 -3.81 8.10
C ILE A 266 11.17 -3.65 8.30
N PHE A 267 10.62 -2.57 7.73
CA PHE A 267 9.19 -2.28 7.74
C PHE A 267 8.64 -2.26 6.33
N THR A 268 7.36 -2.57 6.21
CA THR A 268 6.59 -2.53 4.96
C THR A 268 5.23 -1.85 5.18
N GLU A 269 4.64 -1.28 4.11
CA GLU A 269 3.35 -0.59 4.15
C GLU A 269 2.44 -1.10 3.02
N LEU A 270 2.18 -2.41 3.03
CA LEU A 270 1.45 -3.07 1.96
C LEU A 270 -0.06 -2.91 2.15
N GLY A 271 -0.72 -2.18 1.26
CA GLY A 271 -2.19 -2.10 1.23
C GLY A 271 -2.78 -3.07 0.21
N ARG A 272 -2.54 -2.80 -1.06
CA ARG A 272 -3.09 -3.56 -2.19
C ARG A 272 -2.75 -5.05 -2.14
N PHE A 273 -1.49 -5.38 -1.90
CA PHE A 273 -1.01 -6.76 -1.82
C PHE A 273 -1.74 -7.58 -0.77
N MET A 274 -2.08 -6.94 0.36
CA MET A 274 -2.74 -7.60 1.50
C MET A 274 -4.20 -7.93 1.21
N LEU A 275 -4.94 -7.05 0.53
CA LEU A 275 -6.40 -7.14 0.46
C LEU A 275 -6.96 -7.42 -0.93
N ALA A 276 -6.34 -6.94 -2.00
CA ALA A 276 -6.96 -7.01 -3.32
C ALA A 276 -7.23 -8.44 -3.84
N PRO A 277 -6.42 -9.46 -3.51
CA PRO A 277 -6.74 -10.84 -3.87
C PRO A 277 -7.94 -11.42 -3.10
N HIS A 278 -8.29 -10.83 -1.96
CA HIS A 278 -9.28 -11.30 -1.00
C HIS A 278 -10.51 -10.40 -0.93
N GLY A 279 -10.71 -9.54 -1.94
CA GLY A 279 -11.86 -8.65 -2.03
C GLY A 279 -12.58 -8.75 -3.37
N LEU A 280 -13.89 -8.72 -3.36
CA LEU A 280 -14.77 -8.70 -4.53
C LEU A 280 -15.75 -7.53 -4.44
N LEU A 281 -15.98 -6.83 -5.54
CA LEU A 281 -17.16 -5.98 -5.70
C LEU A 281 -18.30 -6.83 -6.27
N VAL A 282 -19.36 -7.03 -5.49
CA VAL A 282 -20.56 -7.75 -5.89
C VAL A 282 -21.58 -6.73 -6.40
N THR A 283 -22.07 -6.96 -7.61
CA THR A 283 -23.02 -6.06 -8.28
C THR A 283 -24.03 -6.87 -9.08
N LYS A 284 -25.20 -6.29 -9.32
CA LYS A 284 -26.29 -6.92 -10.07
C LYS A 284 -26.50 -6.22 -11.39
N VAL A 285 -26.66 -7.00 -12.46
CA VAL A 285 -27.08 -6.49 -13.75
C VAL A 285 -28.51 -5.95 -13.64
N ARG A 286 -28.72 -4.71 -14.08
CA ARG A 286 -30.03 -4.03 -14.13
C ARG A 286 -30.62 -4.04 -15.52
N HIS A 287 -29.81 -3.70 -16.51
CA HIS A 287 -30.27 -3.54 -17.88
C HIS A 287 -29.22 -4.00 -18.88
N ARG A 288 -29.68 -4.52 -20.01
CA ARG A 288 -28.90 -4.66 -21.23
C ARG A 288 -29.43 -3.63 -22.24
N LYS A 289 -28.53 -2.83 -22.78
CA LYS A 289 -28.85 -1.81 -23.78
C LYS A 289 -28.03 -2.05 -25.04
N GLN A 290 -28.68 -2.01 -26.19
CA GLN A 290 -28.04 -2.06 -27.50
C GLN A 290 -28.22 -0.72 -28.19
N THR A 291 -27.05 -0.12 -28.56
CA THR A 291 -26.99 1.05 -29.44
C THR A 291 -25.93 0.79 -30.51
N TYR A 292 -24.93 1.62 -30.65
CA TYR A 292 -23.74 1.33 -31.47
C TYR A 292 -22.85 0.25 -30.86
N ARG A 293 -23.01 0.00 -29.55
CA ARG A 293 -22.36 -1.06 -28.76
C ARG A 293 -23.39 -1.74 -27.86
N THR A 294 -23.01 -2.86 -27.30
CA THR A 294 -23.77 -3.54 -26.25
C THR A 294 -23.28 -3.11 -24.89
N TYR A 295 -24.17 -2.61 -24.06
CA TYR A 295 -23.91 -2.17 -22.70
C TYR A 295 -24.63 -3.08 -21.70
N ILE A 296 -23.91 -3.47 -20.65
CA ILE A 296 -24.46 -4.15 -19.47
C ILE A 296 -24.44 -3.15 -18.32
N GLY A 297 -25.59 -2.63 -17.97
CA GLY A 297 -25.78 -1.70 -16.85
C GLY A 297 -25.85 -2.45 -15.52
N VAL A 298 -24.98 -2.11 -14.58
CA VAL A 298 -24.94 -2.65 -13.22
C VAL A 298 -25.33 -1.59 -12.20
N ASP A 299 -25.68 -2.01 -10.98
CA ASP A 299 -26.07 -1.10 -9.89
C ASP A 299 -24.86 -0.49 -9.13
N ALA A 300 -23.64 -0.91 -9.44
CA ALA A 300 -22.43 -0.24 -8.97
C ALA A 300 -22.14 1.03 -9.79
N SER A 301 -21.31 1.89 -9.25
CA SER A 301 -20.86 3.13 -9.90
C SER A 301 -19.36 3.37 -9.66
N ALA A 302 -18.85 4.49 -10.17
CA ALA A 302 -17.44 4.87 -9.97
C ALA A 302 -17.06 5.02 -8.48
N VAL A 303 -17.97 5.40 -7.59
CA VAL A 303 -17.72 5.47 -6.14
C VAL A 303 -17.46 4.09 -5.51
N ASN A 304 -17.95 3.02 -6.14
CA ASN A 304 -17.67 1.65 -5.70
C ASN A 304 -16.37 1.11 -6.29
N LEU A 305 -15.98 1.56 -7.49
CA LEU A 305 -14.77 1.12 -8.18
C LEU A 305 -14.24 2.22 -9.11
N MET A 306 -13.46 3.15 -8.57
CA MET A 306 -12.99 4.31 -9.33
C MET A 306 -11.79 4.02 -10.27
N ARG A 307 -11.00 3.00 -10.01
CA ARG A 307 -9.75 2.73 -10.74
C ARG A 307 -9.91 2.57 -12.25
N PRO A 308 -10.96 1.92 -12.81
CA PRO A 308 -11.14 1.87 -14.25
C PRO A 308 -11.28 3.25 -14.87
N ALA A 309 -11.98 4.18 -14.21
CA ALA A 309 -12.20 5.52 -14.70
C ALA A 309 -10.96 6.44 -14.57
N MET A 310 -10.18 6.29 -13.49
CA MET A 310 -9.04 7.17 -13.21
C MET A 310 -7.74 6.70 -13.89
N TYR A 311 -7.56 5.39 -14.07
CA TYR A 311 -6.28 4.80 -14.48
C TYR A 311 -6.42 3.82 -15.66
N ASP A 312 -7.57 3.75 -16.32
CA ASP A 312 -7.89 2.70 -17.31
C ASP A 312 -7.58 1.28 -16.80
N ALA A 313 -7.74 1.09 -15.48
CA ALA A 313 -7.29 -0.11 -14.80
C ALA A 313 -8.23 -1.29 -15.07
N TYR A 314 -7.63 -2.41 -15.46
CA TYR A 314 -8.36 -3.65 -15.66
C TYR A 314 -8.79 -4.26 -14.32
N HIS A 315 -10.06 -4.67 -14.24
CA HIS A 315 -10.60 -5.56 -13.20
C HIS A 315 -11.32 -6.74 -13.83
N HIS A 316 -11.00 -7.96 -13.34
CA HIS A 316 -11.65 -9.17 -13.85
C HIS A 316 -13.13 -9.21 -13.41
N ILE A 317 -14.06 -9.42 -14.36
CA ILE A 317 -15.48 -9.59 -14.07
C ILE A 317 -15.84 -11.07 -14.28
N THR A 318 -16.51 -11.66 -13.33
CA THR A 318 -17.05 -13.01 -13.43
C THR A 318 -18.56 -12.94 -13.37
N ASN A 319 -19.24 -13.53 -14.37
CA ASN A 319 -20.68 -13.72 -14.30
C ASN A 319 -20.97 -14.97 -13.47
N VAL A 320 -21.44 -14.79 -12.25
CA VAL A 320 -21.70 -15.89 -11.33
C VAL A 320 -23.04 -16.57 -11.63
N SER A 321 -24.01 -15.82 -12.14
CA SER A 321 -25.36 -16.34 -12.43
C SER A 321 -25.40 -17.25 -13.66
N ASN A 322 -24.48 -17.07 -14.60
CA ASN A 322 -24.41 -17.89 -15.83
C ASN A 322 -22.94 -18.11 -16.26
N PRO A 323 -22.17 -18.89 -15.51
CA PRO A 323 -20.73 -19.06 -15.75
C PRO A 323 -20.40 -19.79 -17.06
N ASN A 324 -21.35 -20.57 -17.60
CA ASN A 324 -21.19 -21.35 -18.82
C ASN A 324 -21.91 -20.74 -20.03
N GLY A 325 -22.39 -19.51 -19.93
CA GLY A 325 -23.10 -18.85 -20.99
C GLY A 325 -22.21 -18.47 -22.17
N LYS A 326 -22.81 -18.10 -23.29
CA LYS A 326 -22.06 -17.67 -24.47
C LYS A 326 -21.32 -16.37 -24.20
N LEU A 327 -20.04 -16.35 -24.48
CA LEU A 327 -19.21 -15.18 -24.34
C LEU A 327 -19.53 -14.12 -25.41
N GLU A 328 -19.64 -12.87 -24.97
CA GLU A 328 -19.94 -11.72 -25.82
C GLU A 328 -19.04 -10.55 -25.42
N VAL A 329 -18.69 -9.70 -26.38
CA VAL A 329 -17.97 -8.45 -26.10
C VAL A 329 -19.00 -7.37 -25.75
N VAL A 330 -18.90 -6.85 -24.54
CA VAL A 330 -19.81 -5.83 -24.02
C VAL A 330 -19.04 -4.77 -23.24
N ASP A 331 -19.63 -3.60 -23.11
CA ASP A 331 -19.17 -2.57 -22.19
C ASP A 331 -19.98 -2.67 -20.89
N VAL A 332 -19.32 -2.90 -19.75
CA VAL A 332 -19.97 -2.90 -18.43
C VAL A 332 -19.96 -1.47 -17.89
N VAL A 333 -21.13 -0.93 -17.60
CA VAL A 333 -21.31 0.46 -17.18
C VAL A 333 -22.09 0.53 -15.87
N GLY A 334 -21.76 1.50 -15.04
CA GLY A 334 -22.43 1.71 -13.76
C GLY A 334 -23.44 2.84 -13.79
N LEU A 335 -24.06 3.07 -12.63
CA LEU A 335 -24.88 4.24 -12.36
C LEU A 335 -23.97 5.46 -12.19
N SER A 336 -23.99 6.41 -13.11
CA SER A 336 -23.29 7.67 -12.96
C SER A 336 -23.87 8.77 -13.82
N LEU A 337 -23.95 9.97 -13.25
CA LEU A 337 -24.26 11.22 -13.94
C LEU A 337 -22.98 12.03 -14.23
N ILE A 338 -21.82 11.59 -13.80
CA ILE A 338 -20.54 12.27 -13.94
C ILE A 338 -19.66 11.41 -14.84
N HIS A 339 -18.87 12.04 -15.69
CA HIS A 339 -17.98 11.46 -16.71
C HIS A 339 -16.95 10.40 -16.24
N ILE A 340 -17.19 9.74 -15.12
CA ILE A 340 -16.28 8.77 -14.48
C ILE A 340 -16.69 7.31 -14.77
N SER A 341 -17.69 7.08 -15.59
CA SER A 341 -18.11 5.75 -16.02
C SER A 341 -17.75 5.51 -17.49
N GLU A 342 -16.46 5.63 -17.80
CA GLU A 342 -15.97 5.11 -19.06
C GLU A 342 -16.18 3.59 -19.09
N PRO A 343 -16.65 3.03 -20.21
CA PRO A 343 -16.93 1.60 -20.30
C PRO A 343 -15.65 0.80 -20.09
N THR A 344 -15.65 -0.04 -19.08
CA THR A 344 -14.61 -1.07 -18.97
C THR A 344 -14.83 -2.04 -20.12
N ARG A 345 -14.05 -1.90 -21.20
CA ARG A 345 -14.12 -2.80 -22.34
C ARG A 345 -13.69 -4.19 -21.91
N ARG A 346 -14.57 -5.17 -22.05
CA ARG A 346 -14.22 -6.57 -21.81
C ARG A 346 -14.66 -7.48 -22.93
N ARG A 347 -13.76 -8.41 -23.24
CA ARG A 347 -14.09 -9.59 -24.02
C ARG A 347 -14.66 -10.64 -23.06
N GLY A 348 -15.92 -10.99 -23.28
CA GLY A 348 -16.55 -12.16 -22.73
C GLY A 348 -17.29 -11.98 -21.41
N ILE A 349 -18.58 -11.65 -21.52
CA ILE A 349 -19.60 -11.93 -20.50
C ILE A 349 -20.77 -12.61 -21.20
N SER A 350 -21.17 -13.74 -20.70
CA SER A 350 -22.37 -14.46 -21.15
C SER A 350 -23.58 -14.08 -20.35
#